data_f2f4a7b00e1da95de901470a51de601a
#
_entry.id   f2f4a7b00e1da95de901470a51de601a
#
_cell.length_a   1.000
_cell.length_b   1.000
_cell.length_c   1.000
_cell.angle_alpha   90.00
_cell.angle_beta   90.00
_cell.angle_gamma   90.00
#
_symmetry.space_group_name_H-M   'P 1'
#
loop_
_entity.id
_entity.type
_entity.pdbx_description
1 polymer ?
#
loop_
_entity_poly.entity_id
_entity_poly.type
_entity_poly.pdbx_seq_one_letter_code
_entity_poly.pdbx_strand_id
1 'polypeptide(L)'
;MQRASNRITPRQIALVRESFAKIVPIREAAGALFYTRLFASDPGTRTLFRGDIKSQGVKLMAAIGTVVKSLDRIETMLDDLRALARRHHHYGVREEHYASVGAALLWTLEQGLGSDFTPDVREAWAAAYELLSGAMIAVSSDHDPTIGTVGSAIGLPALGSTRTSSGRTYGAEVRRD
;
A
#
# COMPACT_ATOMS: atom_id res chain seq x y z
N MET A 1 26.99 6.93 17.92
CA MET A 1 25.56 6.99 17.60
C MET A 1 25.29 5.97 16.49
N GLN A 2 24.80 4.79 16.88
CA GLN A 2 24.40 3.76 15.93
C GLN A 2 23.13 4.23 15.24
N ARG A 3 23.20 4.41 13.91
CA ARG A 3 22.00 4.45 13.08
C ARG A 3 21.35 3.08 13.24
N ALA A 4 20.22 3.02 13.95
CA ALA A 4 19.38 1.84 13.99
C ALA A 4 19.15 1.46 12.52
N SER A 5 19.56 0.25 12.14
CA SER A 5 19.32 -0.29 10.82
C SER A 5 17.82 -0.27 10.60
N ASN A 6 17.36 0.55 9.65
CA ASN A 6 15.95 0.65 9.25
C ASN A 6 15.53 -0.63 8.49
N ARG A 7 15.81 -1.79 9.10
CA ARG A 7 15.51 -3.12 8.57
C ARG A 7 14.55 -3.81 9.50
N ILE A 8 13.42 -4.21 8.95
CA ILE A 8 12.47 -5.06 9.66
C ILE A 8 13.12 -6.43 9.93
N THR A 9 12.98 -6.92 11.15
CA THR A 9 13.56 -8.21 11.57
C THR A 9 12.70 -9.39 11.11
N PRO A 10 13.27 -10.62 10.97
CA PRO A 10 12.49 -11.82 10.65
C PRO A 10 11.35 -12.08 11.63
N ARG A 11 11.54 -11.79 12.92
CA ARG A 11 10.49 -11.91 13.96
C ARG A 11 9.35 -10.91 13.69
N GLN A 12 9.66 -9.66 13.39
CA GLN A 12 8.64 -8.66 13.07
C GLN A 12 7.87 -9.04 11.80
N ILE A 13 8.56 -9.55 10.77
CA ILE A 13 7.91 -10.05 9.54
C ILE A 13 6.92 -11.18 9.88
N ALA A 14 7.31 -12.13 10.72
CA ALA A 14 6.43 -13.21 11.15
C ALA A 14 5.19 -12.67 11.88
N LEU A 15 5.37 -11.77 12.85
CA LEU A 15 4.27 -11.13 13.60
C LEU A 15 3.29 -10.39 12.68
N VAL A 16 3.81 -9.63 11.70
CA VAL A 16 2.98 -8.93 10.71
C VAL A 16 2.18 -9.94 9.88
N ARG A 17 2.81 -11.00 9.38
CA ARG A 17 2.15 -12.03 8.55
C ARG A 17 1.07 -12.79 9.32
N GLU A 18 1.38 -13.23 10.54
CA GLU A 18 0.44 -13.98 11.39
C GLU A 18 -0.76 -13.12 11.78
N SER A 19 -0.54 -11.89 12.20
CA SER A 19 -1.62 -10.98 12.57
C SER A 19 -2.45 -10.56 11.35
N PHE A 20 -1.83 -10.32 10.19
CA PHE A 20 -2.57 -10.00 8.98
C PHE A 20 -3.46 -11.16 8.51
N ALA A 21 -3.01 -12.41 8.67
CA ALA A 21 -3.84 -13.58 8.35
C ALA A 21 -5.17 -13.60 9.12
N LYS A 22 -5.19 -13.05 10.35
CA LYS A 22 -6.42 -12.90 11.15
C LYS A 22 -7.32 -11.76 10.66
N ILE A 23 -6.76 -10.75 9.98
CA ILE A 23 -7.52 -9.65 9.37
C ILE A 23 -8.15 -10.06 8.03
N VAL A 24 -7.55 -10.99 7.29
CA VAL A 24 -8.02 -11.40 5.96
C VAL A 24 -9.51 -11.78 5.92
N PRO A 25 -10.08 -12.55 6.88
CA PRO A 25 -11.51 -12.88 6.89
C PRO A 25 -12.43 -11.66 7.04
N ILE A 26 -11.95 -10.59 7.69
CA ILE A 26 -12.70 -9.36 7.96
C ILE A 26 -12.21 -8.16 7.14
N ARG A 27 -11.45 -8.40 6.06
CA ARG A 27 -10.78 -7.35 5.28
C ARG A 27 -11.70 -6.24 4.76
N GLU A 28 -12.95 -6.55 4.41
CA GLU A 28 -13.91 -5.55 3.94
C GLU A 28 -14.30 -4.60 5.07
N ALA A 29 -14.62 -5.16 6.25
CA ALA A 29 -14.93 -4.37 7.44
C ALA A 29 -13.72 -3.55 7.91
N ALA A 30 -12.52 -4.15 7.91
CA ALA A 30 -11.28 -3.48 8.25
C ALA A 30 -10.98 -2.32 7.28
N GLY A 31 -11.17 -2.50 5.98
CA GLY A 31 -11.02 -1.43 4.99
C GLY A 31 -12.00 -0.28 5.19
N ALA A 32 -13.26 -0.56 5.49
CA ALA A 32 -14.26 0.46 5.80
C ALA A 32 -13.91 1.22 7.09
N LEU A 33 -13.50 0.49 8.13
CA LEU A 33 -13.10 1.04 9.41
C LEU A 33 -11.87 1.96 9.28
N PHE A 34 -10.90 1.56 8.47
CA PHE A 34 -9.72 2.37 8.17
C PHE A 34 -10.10 3.75 7.61
N TYR A 35 -10.92 3.79 6.57
CA TYR A 35 -11.32 5.06 5.97
C TYR A 35 -12.19 5.90 6.90
N THR A 36 -13.08 5.28 7.67
CA THR A 36 -13.85 5.98 8.70
C THR A 36 -12.91 6.65 9.71
N ARG A 37 -11.90 5.93 10.19
CA ARG A 37 -10.91 6.48 11.13
C ARG A 37 -10.05 7.57 10.50
N LEU A 38 -9.54 7.34 9.28
CA LEU A 38 -8.70 8.30 8.57
C LEU A 38 -9.42 9.64 8.38
N PHE A 39 -10.65 9.62 7.89
CA PHE A 39 -11.41 10.84 7.64
C PHE A 39 -11.91 11.53 8.92
N ALA A 40 -12.06 10.79 10.02
CA ALA A 40 -12.37 11.38 11.32
C ALA A 40 -11.17 12.07 11.94
N SER A 41 -9.96 11.48 11.81
CA SER A 41 -8.72 12.03 12.37
C SER A 41 -8.06 13.10 11.51
N ASP A 42 -8.24 13.00 10.19
CA ASP A 42 -7.67 13.93 9.20
C ASP A 42 -8.69 14.16 8.06
N PRO A 43 -9.69 15.04 8.29
CA PRO A 43 -10.74 15.32 7.30
C PRO A 43 -10.22 15.82 5.95
N GLY A 44 -9.04 16.46 5.93
CA GLY A 44 -8.41 16.96 4.71
C GLY A 44 -8.08 15.84 3.72
N THR A 45 -7.78 14.65 4.22
CA THR A 45 -7.49 13.48 3.38
C THR A 45 -8.68 13.03 2.55
N ARG A 46 -9.93 13.37 2.95
CA ARG A 46 -11.13 12.98 2.22
C ARG A 46 -11.12 13.43 0.76
N THR A 47 -10.52 14.57 0.49
CA THR A 47 -10.43 15.15 -0.87
C THR A 47 -9.49 14.38 -1.80
N LEU A 48 -8.57 13.58 -1.23
CA LEU A 48 -7.65 12.74 -1.97
C LEU A 48 -8.32 11.49 -2.55
N PHE A 49 -9.49 11.10 -2.01
CA PHE A 49 -10.21 9.89 -2.39
C PHE A 49 -11.49 10.23 -3.16
N ARG A 50 -11.45 9.97 -4.46
CA ARG A 50 -12.60 10.15 -5.35
C ARG A 50 -13.22 8.77 -5.66
N GLY A 51 -14.52 8.63 -5.44
CA GLY A 51 -15.25 7.41 -5.76
C GLY A 51 -15.71 6.63 -4.52
N ASP A 52 -16.07 5.37 -4.72
CA ASP A 52 -16.66 4.51 -3.70
C ASP A 52 -15.61 4.06 -2.67
N ILE A 53 -15.82 4.45 -1.42
CA ILE A 53 -14.92 4.15 -0.30
C ILE A 53 -14.87 2.65 0.03
N LYS A 54 -15.98 1.92 -0.19
CA LYS A 54 -15.99 0.46 0.01
C LYS A 54 -15.03 -0.22 -0.97
N SER A 55 -15.08 0.16 -2.23
CA SER A 55 -14.15 -0.31 -3.26
C SER A 55 -12.70 0.07 -2.95
N GLN A 56 -12.47 1.28 -2.44
CA GLN A 56 -11.13 1.72 -2.00
C GLN A 56 -10.62 0.88 -0.83
N GLY A 57 -11.47 0.53 0.14
CA GLY A 57 -11.11 -0.34 1.27
C GLY A 57 -10.65 -1.72 0.82
N VAL A 58 -11.35 -2.33 -0.12
CA VAL A 58 -10.96 -3.64 -0.70
C VAL A 58 -9.59 -3.55 -1.37
N LYS A 59 -9.35 -2.51 -2.17
CA LYS A 59 -8.06 -2.29 -2.85
C LYS A 59 -6.91 -2.04 -1.87
N LEU A 60 -7.17 -1.26 -0.81
CA LEU A 60 -6.19 -1.01 0.24
C LEU A 60 -5.77 -2.31 0.92
N MET A 61 -6.72 -3.13 1.35
CA MET A 61 -6.43 -4.39 2.03
C MET A 61 -5.71 -5.39 1.13
N ALA A 62 -6.02 -5.41 -0.17
CA ALA A 62 -5.30 -6.20 -1.16
C ALA A 62 -3.84 -5.71 -1.34
N ALA A 63 -3.62 -4.40 -1.41
CA ALA A 63 -2.29 -3.80 -1.50
C ALA A 63 -1.45 -4.11 -0.25
N ILE A 64 -2.02 -3.95 0.94
CA ILE A 64 -1.36 -4.33 2.21
C ILE A 64 -0.99 -5.82 2.19
N GLY A 65 -1.90 -6.69 1.76
CA GLY A 65 -1.62 -8.12 1.65
C GLY A 65 -0.46 -8.46 0.71
N THR A 66 -0.31 -7.73 -0.39
CA THR A 66 0.83 -7.90 -1.31
C THR A 66 2.14 -7.48 -0.64
N VAL A 67 2.14 -6.36 0.05
CA VAL A 67 3.31 -5.88 0.79
C VAL A 67 3.70 -6.87 1.89
N VAL A 68 2.75 -7.32 2.72
CA VAL A 68 2.98 -8.28 3.81
C VAL A 68 3.64 -9.57 3.32
N LYS A 69 3.21 -10.07 2.16
CA LYS A 69 3.82 -11.25 1.52
C LYS A 69 5.28 -11.04 1.11
N SER A 70 5.65 -9.80 0.83
CA SER A 70 6.96 -9.45 0.24
C SER A 70 7.90 -8.73 1.21
N LEU A 71 7.55 -8.64 2.50
CA LEU A 71 8.36 -7.94 3.50
C LEU A 71 9.79 -8.48 3.66
N ASP A 72 10.00 -9.77 3.41
CA ASP A 72 11.32 -10.42 3.44
C ASP A 72 12.20 -10.12 2.23
N ARG A 73 11.63 -9.57 1.18
CA ARG A 73 12.30 -9.23 -0.08
C ARG A 73 11.88 -7.86 -0.61
N ILE A 74 11.72 -6.90 0.28
CA ILE A 74 11.21 -5.57 -0.06
C ILE A 74 12.08 -4.85 -1.11
N GLU A 75 13.37 -5.19 -1.18
CA GLU A 75 14.30 -4.68 -2.18
C GLU A 75 13.83 -5.01 -3.61
N THR A 76 13.15 -6.16 -3.81
CA THR A 76 12.61 -6.53 -5.13
C THR A 76 11.39 -5.71 -5.53
N MET A 77 10.78 -5.01 -4.58
CA MET A 77 9.59 -4.16 -4.79
C MET A 77 9.94 -2.67 -4.90
N LEU A 78 11.19 -2.28 -4.80
CA LEU A 78 11.58 -0.87 -4.76
C LEU A 78 11.09 -0.08 -5.98
N ASP A 79 11.11 -0.68 -7.17
CA ASP A 79 10.64 0.01 -8.39
C ASP A 79 9.12 0.17 -8.39
N ASP A 80 8.37 -0.82 -7.90
CA ASP A 80 6.91 -0.74 -7.72
C ASP A 80 6.55 0.31 -6.66
N LEU A 81 7.31 0.35 -5.54
CA LEU A 81 7.13 1.36 -4.49
C LEU A 81 7.44 2.76 -5.00
N ARG A 82 8.49 2.92 -5.81
CA ARG A 82 8.80 4.20 -6.46
C ARG A 82 7.70 4.65 -7.42
N ALA A 83 7.17 3.72 -8.22
CA ALA A 83 6.04 4.00 -9.11
C ALA A 83 4.78 4.37 -8.32
N LEU A 84 4.54 3.71 -7.18
CA LEU A 84 3.43 4.01 -6.27
C LEU A 84 3.62 5.39 -5.63
N ALA A 85 4.82 5.73 -5.16
CA ALA A 85 5.14 7.02 -4.57
C ALA A 85 4.89 8.18 -5.55
N ARG A 86 5.35 8.04 -6.80
CA ARG A 86 5.08 9.04 -7.87
C ARG A 86 3.59 9.24 -8.10
N ARG A 87 2.80 8.16 -8.11
CA ARG A 87 1.32 8.27 -8.23
C ARG A 87 0.70 8.95 -7.02
N HIS A 88 1.14 8.63 -5.81
CA HIS A 88 0.67 9.29 -4.59
C HIS A 88 0.94 10.79 -4.62
N HIS A 89 2.16 11.18 -5.00
CA HIS A 89 2.52 12.59 -5.16
C HIS A 89 1.64 13.29 -6.20
N HIS A 90 1.43 12.65 -7.37
CA HIS A 90 0.55 13.18 -8.42
C HIS A 90 -0.90 13.39 -7.96
N TYR A 91 -1.38 12.56 -7.04
CA TYR A 91 -2.72 12.70 -6.44
C TYR A 91 -2.80 13.73 -5.29
N GLY A 92 -1.70 14.41 -4.98
CA GLY A 92 -1.64 15.43 -3.95
C GLY A 92 -1.37 14.89 -2.55
N VAL A 93 -0.90 13.64 -2.43
CA VAL A 93 -0.45 13.09 -1.14
C VAL A 93 0.85 13.79 -0.74
N ARG A 94 0.89 14.30 0.49
CA ARG A 94 2.04 14.95 1.12
C ARG A 94 2.59 14.09 2.24
N GLU A 95 3.80 14.44 2.70
CA GLU A 95 4.48 13.73 3.79
C GLU A 95 3.62 13.62 5.06
N GLU A 96 2.93 14.69 5.44
CA GLU A 96 2.02 14.73 6.60
C GLU A 96 0.91 13.68 6.55
N HIS A 97 0.41 13.34 5.34
CA HIS A 97 -0.65 12.34 5.17
C HIS A 97 -0.18 10.93 5.50
N TYR A 98 1.12 10.63 5.36
CA TYR A 98 1.64 9.31 5.74
C TYR A 98 1.52 9.06 7.24
N ALA A 99 1.70 10.09 8.08
CA ALA A 99 1.50 9.97 9.52
C ALA A 99 0.04 9.65 9.86
N SER A 100 -0.92 10.36 9.24
CA SER A 100 -2.36 10.14 9.42
C SER A 100 -2.77 8.73 8.98
N VAL A 101 -2.26 8.27 7.84
CA VAL A 101 -2.53 6.92 7.31
C VAL A 101 -1.94 5.84 8.22
N GLY A 102 -0.71 6.01 8.69
CA GLY A 102 -0.07 5.06 9.62
C GLY A 102 -0.83 4.93 10.94
N ALA A 103 -1.26 6.05 11.51
CA ALA A 103 -2.06 6.06 12.73
C ALA A 103 -3.42 5.38 12.54
N ALA A 104 -4.10 5.65 11.41
CA ALA A 104 -5.37 5.00 11.07
C ALA A 104 -5.21 3.50 10.85
N LEU A 105 -4.12 3.06 10.21
CA LEU A 105 -3.82 1.65 10.00
C LEU A 105 -3.60 0.91 11.33
N LEU A 106 -2.73 1.42 12.20
CA LEU A 106 -2.46 0.80 13.51
C LEU A 106 -3.73 0.71 14.35
N TRP A 107 -4.53 1.77 14.38
CA TRP A 107 -5.81 1.77 15.08
C TRP A 107 -6.78 0.72 14.51
N THR A 108 -6.88 0.60 13.18
CA THR A 108 -7.73 -0.39 12.52
C THR A 108 -7.31 -1.81 12.86
N LEU A 109 -6.01 -2.08 12.88
CA LEU A 109 -5.48 -3.39 13.26
C LEU A 109 -5.78 -3.71 14.72
N GLU A 110 -5.67 -2.73 15.62
CA GLU A 110 -6.03 -2.87 17.03
C GLU A 110 -7.51 -3.25 17.20
N GLN A 111 -8.42 -2.59 16.48
CA GLN A 111 -9.84 -2.92 16.51
C GLN A 111 -10.15 -4.30 15.93
N GLY A 112 -9.47 -4.68 14.85
CA GLY A 112 -9.69 -5.96 14.18
C GLY A 112 -9.08 -7.17 14.90
N LEU A 113 -7.97 -6.98 15.60
CA LEU A 113 -7.22 -8.04 16.30
C LEU A 113 -7.58 -8.13 17.78
N GLY A 114 -8.09 -7.07 18.41
CA GLY A 114 -8.41 -7.04 19.82
C GLY A 114 -7.20 -7.43 20.69
N SER A 115 -7.33 -8.45 21.53
CA SER A 115 -6.27 -8.94 22.41
C SER A 115 -5.04 -9.48 21.67
N ASP A 116 -5.17 -9.85 20.41
CA ASP A 116 -4.04 -10.30 19.59
C ASP A 116 -3.15 -9.13 19.11
N PHE A 117 -3.59 -7.89 19.28
CA PHE A 117 -2.79 -6.70 19.00
C PHE A 117 -1.88 -6.37 20.19
N THR A 118 -0.93 -7.25 20.42
CA THR A 118 0.08 -7.10 21.49
C THR A 118 1.05 -5.96 21.20
N PRO A 119 1.80 -5.45 22.20
CA PRO A 119 2.87 -4.46 21.99
C PRO A 119 3.88 -4.88 20.91
N ASP A 120 4.29 -6.15 20.88
CA ASP A 120 5.20 -6.69 19.86
C ASP A 120 4.59 -6.63 18.46
N VAL A 121 3.30 -6.92 18.30
CA VAL A 121 2.58 -6.83 17.02
C VAL A 121 2.47 -5.37 16.57
N ARG A 122 2.14 -4.46 17.51
CA ARG A 122 2.08 -3.02 17.23
C ARG A 122 3.44 -2.50 16.72
N GLU A 123 4.53 -2.85 17.42
CA GLU A 123 5.88 -2.45 17.05
C GLU A 123 6.28 -3.02 15.67
N ALA A 124 5.95 -4.29 15.40
CA ALA A 124 6.22 -4.91 14.12
C ALA A 124 5.51 -4.21 12.96
N TRP A 125 4.23 -3.84 13.13
CA TRP A 125 3.47 -3.08 12.13
C TRP A 125 3.97 -1.65 11.97
N ALA A 126 4.36 -0.98 13.05
CA ALA A 126 4.97 0.33 12.99
C ALA A 126 6.28 0.30 12.19
N ALA A 127 7.16 -0.66 12.46
CA ALA A 127 8.42 -0.84 11.72
C ALA A 127 8.18 -1.14 10.24
N ALA A 128 7.21 -2.01 9.91
CA ALA A 128 6.84 -2.30 8.52
C ALA A 128 6.31 -1.05 7.80
N TYR A 129 5.47 -0.28 8.47
CA TYR A 129 4.91 0.94 7.91
C TYR A 129 5.98 2.03 7.71
N GLU A 130 6.85 2.25 8.68
CA GLU A 130 7.95 3.22 8.60
C GLU A 130 8.91 2.88 7.45
N LEU A 131 9.22 1.61 7.25
CA LEU A 131 10.06 1.16 6.14
C LEU A 131 9.43 1.52 4.79
N LEU A 132 8.14 1.28 4.62
CA LEU A 132 7.41 1.55 3.38
C LEU A 132 7.19 3.04 3.13
N SER A 133 6.68 3.76 4.13
CA SER A 133 6.41 5.19 4.02
C SER A 133 7.71 5.98 3.83
N GLY A 134 8.78 5.61 4.53
CA GLY A 134 10.10 6.21 4.36
C GLY A 134 10.65 6.05 2.94
N ALA A 135 10.51 4.87 2.35
CA ALA A 135 10.89 4.63 0.97
C ALA A 135 10.07 5.48 -0.02
N MET A 136 8.77 5.66 0.24
CA MET A 136 7.89 6.46 -0.61
C MET A 136 8.16 7.97 -0.46
N ILE A 137 8.39 8.45 0.75
CA ILE A 137 8.72 9.85 1.03
C ILE A 137 10.04 10.24 0.37
N ALA A 138 11.07 9.39 0.47
CA ALA A 138 12.37 9.64 -0.15
C ALA A 138 12.27 9.86 -1.67
N VAL A 139 11.41 9.08 -2.35
CA VAL A 139 11.17 9.25 -3.81
C VAL A 139 10.43 10.54 -4.12
N SER A 140 9.51 10.97 -3.25
CA SER A 140 8.76 12.22 -3.44
C SER A 140 9.63 13.46 -3.25
N SER A 141 10.68 13.37 -2.42
CA SER A 141 11.62 14.45 -2.16
C SER A 141 12.66 14.67 -3.27
N ASP A 142 12.93 13.63 -4.08
CA ASP A 142 13.83 13.71 -5.23
C ASP A 142 13.18 14.30 -6.51
N HIS A 143 11.91 14.70 -6.43
CA HIS A 143 11.16 15.19 -7.59
C HIS A 143 11.17 16.72 -7.62
N ASP A 144 12.00 17.29 -8.52
CA ASP A 144 12.01 18.69 -8.95
C ASP A 144 10.62 19.09 -9.54
N PRO A 145 10.08 20.30 -9.20
CA PRO A 145 8.69 20.69 -9.50
C PRO A 145 8.44 21.18 -10.93
N THR A 146 8.98 20.56 -11.94
CA THR A 146 8.74 20.97 -13.35
C THR A 146 8.18 19.82 -14.17
N ILE A 147 6.89 19.55 -14.10
CA ILE A 147 6.02 19.17 -15.24
C ILE A 147 4.56 19.16 -14.74
N GLY A 148 3.75 20.02 -15.40
CA GLY A 148 2.36 20.26 -15.05
C GLY A 148 1.36 19.20 -15.50
N THR A 149 0.25 19.27 -14.84
CA THR A 149 -1.15 19.06 -15.26
C THR A 149 -1.47 17.91 -16.19
N VAL A 150 -2.24 16.94 -15.75
CA VAL A 150 -3.62 16.63 -16.17
C VAL A 150 -4.23 15.54 -15.28
N GLY A 151 -5.50 15.71 -14.96
CA GLY A 151 -6.25 14.96 -13.98
C GLY A 151 -6.73 13.57 -14.38
N SER A 152 -7.33 12.99 -13.41
CA SER A 152 -8.37 11.96 -13.40
C SER A 152 -8.07 10.69 -12.62
N ALA A 153 -8.96 10.44 -11.69
CA ALA A 153 -9.34 9.16 -11.07
C ALA A 153 -8.27 8.38 -10.29
N ILE A 154 -8.38 8.50 -8.97
CA ILE A 154 -7.67 7.65 -8.01
C ILE A 154 -8.29 6.24 -8.06
N GLY A 155 -7.76 5.40 -8.94
CA GLY A 155 -7.84 3.97 -8.83
C GLY A 155 -6.50 3.45 -8.34
N LEU A 156 -6.45 2.77 -7.20
CA LEU A 156 -5.30 1.94 -6.88
C LEU A 156 -5.22 0.85 -7.97
N PRO A 157 -4.19 0.81 -8.82
CA PRO A 157 -4.05 -0.28 -9.76
C PRO A 157 -3.71 -1.55 -8.99
N ALA A 158 -4.26 -2.66 -9.44
CA ALA A 158 -3.89 -3.98 -8.98
C ALA A 158 -2.36 -4.17 -9.12
N LEU A 159 -1.69 -4.43 -8.02
CA LEU A 159 -0.34 -4.97 -8.02
C LEU A 159 -0.46 -6.42 -8.50
N GLY A 160 -0.01 -6.68 -9.72
CA GLY A 160 0.09 -8.03 -10.26
C GLY A 160 -0.69 -8.23 -11.55
N SER A 161 -0.14 -7.81 -12.68
CA SER A 161 -0.36 -8.44 -13.97
C SER A 161 0.98 -8.88 -14.51
N THR A 162 1.29 -10.14 -14.31
CA THR A 162 2.33 -10.83 -15.06
C THR A 162 1.98 -10.78 -16.54
N ARG A 163 2.79 -10.07 -17.29
CA ARG A 163 2.71 -9.99 -18.74
C ARG A 163 3.22 -11.33 -19.29
N THR A 164 2.33 -12.26 -19.59
CA THR A 164 2.63 -13.40 -20.44
C THR A 164 2.69 -12.91 -21.88
N SER A 165 3.91 -12.70 -22.35
CA SER A 165 4.20 -12.59 -23.77
C SER A 165 4.08 -13.99 -24.39
N SER A 166 3.06 -14.24 -25.18
CA SER A 166 3.05 -15.35 -26.13
C SER A 166 2.61 -14.80 -27.48
N GLY A 167 3.60 -14.37 -28.24
CA GLY A 167 3.45 -14.16 -29.65
C GLY A 167 3.40 -15.51 -30.35
N ARG A 168 2.33 -15.78 -31.06
CA ARG A 168 2.35 -16.72 -32.18
C ARG A 168 1.38 -16.26 -33.24
N THR A 169 1.92 -15.57 -34.20
CA THR A 169 1.30 -15.35 -35.51
C THR A 169 1.20 -16.70 -36.24
N TYR A 170 -0.01 -17.11 -36.60
CA TYR A 170 -0.22 -18.09 -37.67
C TYR A 170 -1.03 -17.40 -38.79
N GLY A 171 -0.32 -17.21 -39.90
CA GLY A 171 -0.92 -16.83 -41.15
C GLY A 171 -1.75 -17.99 -41.70
N ALA A 172 -2.97 -17.72 -42.05
CA ALA A 172 -3.80 -18.61 -42.85
C ALA A 172 -3.86 -18.04 -44.27
N GLU A 173 -3.19 -18.74 -45.15
CA GLU A 173 -3.25 -18.56 -46.60
C GLU A 173 -4.53 -19.19 -47.13
N VAL A 174 -5.37 -18.37 -47.70
CA VAL A 174 -6.59 -18.81 -48.44
C VAL A 174 -6.18 -19.12 -49.86
N ARG A 175 -6.27 -20.38 -50.29
CA ARG A 175 -6.32 -20.75 -51.69
C ARG A 175 -7.76 -20.96 -52.10
N ARG A 176 -8.14 -20.25 -53.19
CA ARG A 176 -9.32 -20.51 -53.98
C ARG A 176 -9.05 -21.72 -54.88
N ASP A 177 -10.04 -22.57 -54.98
CA ASP A 177 -10.61 -23.11 -56.22
C ASP A 177 -12.02 -23.64 -55.90
#